data_d5da702165abedb69f3c2851f27afe0d
#
_entry.id   d5da702165abedb69f3c2851f27afe0d
#
_cell.length_a   1.000
_cell.length_b   1.000
_cell.length_c   1.000
_cell.angle_alpha   90.00
_cell.angle_beta   90.00
_cell.angle_gamma   90.00
#
_symmetry.space_group_name_H-M   'P 1'
#
loop_
_entity.id
_entity.type
_entity.pdbx_description
1 polymer ?
#
loop_
_entity_poly.entity_id
_entity_poly.type
_entity_poly.pdbx_seq_one_letter_code
_entity_poly.pdbx_strand_id
1 'polypeptide(L)'
;AVRNCRARVNLSGKRYVGGIAGLGKDISSCSVMPHFENRAELCGSVAGYADGAIAENLYSDSTVGGVDGFSFTGQSDYMDYGDFAAIPDTPDFFRSIGVTFVEDGVTVETVEVPFGGRIASVPSVADEDGMYWQWNDFDPNEAVYYSRTVEGEYIRPVTTISTGEDEPLFLAEGTF
;
A
#
# COMPACT_ATOMS: atom_id res chain seq x y z
N ALA A 1 1.87 12.67 -25.47
CA ALA A 1 2.29 11.27 -25.36
C ALA A 1 3.07 11.05 -24.05
N VAL A 2 2.85 9.91 -23.38
CA VAL A 2 3.59 9.46 -22.20
C VAL A 2 4.31 8.17 -22.60
N ARG A 3 5.62 8.08 -22.36
CA ARG A 3 6.41 6.92 -22.79
C ARG A 3 7.50 6.57 -21.77
N ASN A 4 7.81 5.28 -21.67
CA ASN A 4 8.91 4.77 -20.84
C ASN A 4 8.82 5.23 -19.36
N CYS A 5 7.62 5.38 -18.84
CA CYS A 5 7.39 5.76 -17.45
C CYS A 5 7.21 4.53 -16.58
N ARG A 6 7.70 4.63 -15.34
CA ARG A 6 7.46 3.61 -14.32
C ARG A 6 6.85 4.26 -13.09
N ALA A 7 5.79 3.64 -12.54
CA ALA A 7 5.09 4.16 -11.38
C ALA A 7 4.68 3.03 -10.43
N ARG A 8 4.84 3.27 -9.13
CA ARG A 8 4.20 2.54 -8.06
C ARG A 8 3.35 3.54 -7.31
N VAL A 9 2.04 3.34 -7.28
CA VAL A 9 1.11 4.38 -6.84
C VAL A 9 -0.05 3.78 -6.05
N ASN A 10 -0.46 4.49 -4.99
CA ASN A 10 -1.71 4.29 -4.31
C ASN A 10 -2.72 5.32 -4.82
N LEU A 11 -3.87 4.87 -5.26
CA LEU A 11 -4.83 5.64 -6.05
C LEU A 11 -6.19 5.68 -5.38
N SER A 12 -6.71 6.89 -5.26
CA SER A 12 -8.07 7.15 -4.82
C SER A 12 -8.70 8.24 -5.67
N GLY A 13 -9.98 8.11 -6.00
CA GLY A 13 -10.65 9.11 -6.81
C GLY A 13 -12.06 8.71 -7.22
N LYS A 14 -12.79 9.64 -7.85
CA LYS A 14 -14.16 9.41 -8.30
C LYS A 14 -14.25 9.07 -9.78
N ARG A 15 -13.37 9.63 -10.60
CA ARG A 15 -13.41 9.49 -12.06
C ARG A 15 -12.04 9.74 -12.69
N TYR A 16 -11.76 9.07 -13.80
CA TYR A 16 -10.50 9.15 -14.55
C TYR A 16 -9.28 8.84 -13.68
N VAL A 17 -9.27 7.66 -13.07
CA VAL A 17 -8.17 7.23 -12.21
C VAL A 17 -7.31 6.20 -12.93
N GLY A 18 -6.01 6.47 -13.04
CA GLY A 18 -5.07 5.54 -13.68
C GLY A 18 -3.64 5.73 -13.18
N GLY A 19 -2.90 4.64 -13.15
CA GLY A 19 -1.57 4.59 -12.54
C GLY A 19 -0.49 5.38 -13.28
N ILE A 20 -0.65 5.58 -14.60
CA ILE A 20 0.21 6.43 -15.43
C ILE A 20 -0.48 7.74 -15.76
N ALA A 21 -1.78 7.69 -16.07
CA ALA A 21 -2.55 8.88 -16.40
C ALA A 21 -4.03 8.70 -16.04
N GLY A 22 -4.65 9.71 -15.45
CA GLY A 22 -6.10 9.72 -15.30
C GLY A 22 -6.81 9.83 -16.66
N LEU A 23 -6.37 10.77 -17.48
CA LEU A 23 -6.80 10.98 -18.86
C LEU A 23 -5.56 11.10 -19.75
N GLY A 24 -5.44 10.22 -20.73
CA GLY A 24 -4.28 10.15 -21.62
C GLY A 24 -4.66 10.21 -23.09
N LYS A 25 -3.63 10.41 -23.94
CA LYS A 25 -3.74 10.25 -25.38
C LYS A 25 -2.90 9.07 -25.83
N ASP A 26 -1.62 9.27 -26.08
CA ASP A 26 -0.71 8.20 -26.47
C ASP A 26 0.10 7.76 -25.25
N ILE A 27 0.01 6.49 -24.87
CA ILE A 27 0.73 5.92 -23.72
C ILE A 27 1.41 4.63 -24.17
N SER A 28 2.74 4.56 -24.06
CA SER A 28 3.48 3.39 -24.52
C SER A 28 4.69 3.05 -23.66
N SER A 29 5.01 1.75 -23.60
CA SER A 29 6.19 1.20 -22.93
C SER A 29 6.30 1.66 -21.47
N CYS A 30 5.16 1.79 -20.80
CA CYS A 30 5.07 2.17 -19.39
C CYS A 30 4.83 0.94 -18.52
N SER A 31 5.32 1.00 -17.27
CA SER A 31 5.13 -0.06 -16.29
C SER A 31 4.58 0.52 -15.00
N VAL A 32 3.54 -0.10 -14.45
CA VAL A 32 2.88 0.43 -13.27
C VAL A 32 2.47 -0.67 -12.29
N MET A 33 2.70 -0.39 -11.00
CA MET A 33 2.17 -1.14 -9.86
C MET A 33 1.13 -0.26 -9.16
N PRO A 34 -0.13 -0.30 -9.57
CA PRO A 34 -1.18 0.46 -8.93
C PRO A 34 -1.76 -0.32 -7.75
N HIS A 35 -2.19 0.40 -6.72
CA HIS A 35 -3.16 -0.05 -5.76
C HIS A 35 -4.33 0.94 -5.75
N PHE A 36 -5.56 0.43 -5.81
CA PHE A 36 -6.77 1.26 -5.80
C PHE A 36 -7.47 1.13 -4.45
N GLU A 37 -7.55 2.21 -3.69
CA GLU A 37 -8.32 2.27 -2.43
C GLU A 37 -9.82 2.18 -2.70
N ASN A 38 -10.26 2.66 -3.86
CA ASN A 38 -11.64 2.57 -4.31
C ASN A 38 -11.72 2.42 -5.83
N ARG A 39 -12.81 1.84 -6.32
CA ARG A 39 -13.06 1.76 -7.75
C ARG A 39 -13.74 3.03 -8.25
N ALA A 40 -13.06 3.75 -9.14
CA ALA A 40 -13.55 4.96 -9.76
C ALA A 40 -14.34 4.67 -11.05
N GLU A 41 -15.12 5.65 -11.52
CA GLU A 41 -15.64 5.67 -12.90
C GLU A 41 -14.47 5.94 -13.86
N LEU A 42 -14.38 5.21 -14.95
CA LEU A 42 -13.25 5.27 -15.89
C LEU A 42 -11.91 5.05 -15.15
N CYS A 43 -11.74 3.83 -14.64
CA CYS A 43 -10.61 3.40 -13.85
C CYS A 43 -9.79 2.37 -14.64
N GLY A 44 -8.48 2.53 -14.70
CA GLY A 44 -7.58 1.59 -15.34
C GLY A 44 -6.18 1.57 -14.74
N SER A 45 -5.55 0.40 -14.72
CA SER A 45 -4.22 0.25 -14.13
C SER A 45 -3.16 1.13 -14.80
N VAL A 46 -3.26 1.32 -16.11
CA VAL A 46 -2.41 2.22 -16.89
C VAL A 46 -3.06 3.60 -17.01
N ALA A 47 -4.31 3.65 -17.50
CA ALA A 47 -5.02 4.92 -17.65
C ALA A 47 -6.52 4.76 -17.35
N GLY A 48 -7.10 5.77 -16.70
CA GLY A 48 -8.54 5.84 -16.50
C GLY A 48 -9.29 5.92 -17.83
N TYR A 49 -8.78 6.72 -18.75
CA TYR A 49 -9.25 6.81 -20.13
C TYR A 49 -8.12 7.23 -21.08
N ALA A 50 -8.14 6.74 -22.30
CA ALA A 50 -7.21 7.18 -23.34
C ALA A 50 -7.90 7.19 -24.71
N ASP A 51 -7.66 8.24 -25.51
CA ASP A 51 -8.23 8.46 -26.84
C ASP A 51 -7.21 8.35 -27.97
N GLY A 52 -6.00 7.86 -27.70
CA GLY A 52 -4.91 7.69 -28.64
C GLY A 52 -4.31 6.28 -28.66
N ALA A 53 -3.07 6.18 -29.11
CA ALA A 53 -2.37 4.91 -29.23
C ALA A 53 -1.90 4.40 -27.87
N ILE A 54 -2.30 3.18 -27.53
CA ILE A 54 -1.89 2.46 -26.33
C ILE A 54 -1.10 1.23 -26.77
N ALA A 55 0.14 1.08 -26.30
CA ALA A 55 1.01 -0.01 -26.71
C ALA A 55 2.06 -0.39 -25.64
N GLU A 56 2.32 -1.68 -25.50
CA GLU A 56 3.46 -2.20 -24.74
C GLU A 56 3.50 -1.76 -23.26
N ASN A 57 2.35 -1.54 -22.64
CA ASN A 57 2.31 -1.18 -21.23
C ASN A 57 2.12 -2.43 -20.37
N LEU A 58 2.75 -2.45 -19.19
CA LEU A 58 2.66 -3.53 -18.21
C LEU A 58 2.04 -3.02 -16.91
N TYR A 59 1.22 -3.84 -16.26
CA TYR A 59 0.66 -3.51 -14.95
C TYR A 59 0.50 -4.75 -14.06
N SER A 60 0.54 -4.57 -12.74
CA SER A 60 0.55 -5.67 -11.76
C SER A 60 -0.74 -5.82 -10.93
N ASP A 61 -1.81 -5.08 -11.22
CA ASP A 61 -3.10 -5.23 -10.54
C ASP A 61 -4.06 -6.09 -11.38
N SER A 62 -4.44 -7.26 -10.87
CA SER A 62 -5.36 -8.17 -11.55
C SER A 62 -6.84 -7.78 -11.41
N THR A 63 -7.16 -6.79 -10.56
CA THR A 63 -8.55 -6.40 -10.25
C THR A 63 -9.09 -5.35 -11.19
N VAL A 64 -8.20 -4.58 -11.84
CA VAL A 64 -8.55 -3.50 -12.76
C VAL A 64 -7.79 -3.69 -14.07
N GLY A 65 -8.49 -3.65 -15.19
CA GLY A 65 -7.88 -3.73 -16.53
C GLY A 65 -6.97 -2.52 -16.82
N GLY A 66 -6.22 -2.59 -17.92
CA GLY A 66 -5.20 -1.60 -18.24
C GLY A 66 -5.74 -0.20 -18.51
N VAL A 67 -6.82 -0.08 -19.31
CA VAL A 67 -7.45 1.21 -19.67
C VAL A 67 -8.96 1.10 -19.55
N ASP A 68 -9.57 1.98 -18.77
CA ASP A 68 -11.03 1.99 -18.54
C ASP A 68 -11.58 0.59 -18.16
N GLY A 69 -10.84 -0.15 -17.34
CA GLY A 69 -11.20 -1.50 -16.94
C GLY A 69 -10.96 -2.59 -17.97
N PHE A 70 -10.42 -2.27 -19.14
CA PHE A 70 -10.16 -3.23 -20.23
C PHE A 70 -8.66 -3.43 -20.46
N SER A 71 -8.32 -4.61 -20.95
CA SER A 71 -6.95 -4.94 -21.37
C SER A 71 -6.99 -5.66 -22.72
N PHE A 72 -6.07 -5.26 -23.60
CA PHE A 72 -5.89 -5.89 -24.89
C PHE A 72 -4.41 -6.25 -25.04
N THR A 73 -4.14 -7.49 -25.45
CA THR A 73 -2.78 -7.99 -25.66
C THR A 73 -1.94 -7.03 -26.51
N GLY A 74 -0.75 -6.71 -26.04
CA GLY A 74 0.18 -5.78 -26.68
C GLY A 74 -0.15 -4.31 -26.47
N GLN A 75 -1.26 -3.96 -25.84
CA GLN A 75 -1.61 -2.58 -25.47
C GLN A 75 -1.33 -2.33 -23.98
N SER A 76 -1.93 -3.15 -23.12
CA SER A 76 -1.73 -3.13 -21.69
C SER A 76 -1.89 -4.54 -21.14
N ASP A 77 -0.77 -5.16 -20.81
CA ASP A 77 -0.72 -6.54 -20.37
C ASP A 77 -0.56 -6.65 -18.88
N TYR A 78 -1.36 -7.51 -18.24
CA TYR A 78 -1.19 -7.86 -16.85
C TYR A 78 0.04 -8.75 -16.68
N MET A 79 0.76 -8.54 -15.59
CA MET A 79 1.88 -9.37 -15.16
C MET A 79 1.83 -9.56 -13.65
N ASP A 80 2.05 -10.78 -13.18
CA ASP A 80 2.17 -11.06 -11.76
C ASP A 80 3.28 -10.23 -11.12
N TYR A 81 3.09 -9.85 -9.84
CA TYR A 81 4.06 -9.04 -9.12
C TYR A 81 5.47 -9.66 -9.13
N GLY A 82 5.60 -10.97 -8.95
CA GLY A 82 6.89 -11.65 -8.95
C GLY A 82 7.62 -11.48 -10.28
N ASP A 83 6.94 -11.69 -11.38
CA ASP A 83 7.47 -11.53 -12.73
C ASP A 83 7.79 -10.06 -13.04
N PHE A 84 6.90 -9.14 -12.63
CA PHE A 84 7.11 -7.70 -12.78
C PHE A 84 8.37 -7.22 -12.04
N ALA A 85 8.55 -7.66 -10.79
CA ALA A 85 9.71 -7.33 -9.97
C ALA A 85 11.02 -7.96 -10.49
N ALA A 86 10.92 -9.06 -11.25
CA ALA A 86 12.07 -9.77 -11.85
C ALA A 86 12.51 -9.19 -13.20
N ILE A 87 11.76 -8.25 -13.80
CA ILE A 87 12.18 -7.59 -15.04
C ILE A 87 13.56 -6.95 -14.85
N PRO A 88 14.53 -7.17 -15.77
CA PRO A 88 15.82 -6.52 -15.70
C PRO A 88 15.70 -4.98 -15.57
N ASP A 89 16.59 -4.38 -14.80
CA ASP A 89 16.62 -2.93 -14.54
C ASP A 89 15.35 -2.34 -13.86
N THR A 90 14.51 -3.20 -13.26
CA THR A 90 13.41 -2.74 -12.42
C THR A 90 13.96 -2.07 -11.16
N PRO A 91 13.61 -0.80 -10.90
CA PRO A 91 14.08 -0.09 -9.71
C PRO A 91 13.71 -0.80 -8.41
N ASP A 92 14.58 -0.70 -7.40
CA ASP A 92 14.39 -1.41 -6.12
C ASP A 92 13.06 -1.06 -5.43
N PHE A 93 12.57 0.17 -5.58
CA PHE A 93 11.30 0.58 -5.00
C PHE A 93 10.08 -0.20 -5.53
N PHE A 94 10.20 -0.95 -6.63
CA PHE A 94 9.16 -1.88 -7.08
C PHE A 94 9.27 -3.26 -6.41
N ARG A 95 10.44 -3.60 -5.83
CA ARG A 95 10.71 -4.94 -5.26
C ARG A 95 10.30 -5.07 -3.82
N SER A 96 10.39 -3.98 -3.07
CA SER A 96 10.00 -3.96 -1.67
C SER A 96 9.37 -2.63 -1.26
N ILE A 97 8.64 -2.67 -0.17
CA ILE A 97 7.96 -1.52 0.41
C ILE A 97 8.40 -1.41 1.86
N GLY A 98 9.02 -0.27 2.21
CA GLY A 98 9.43 0.00 3.58
C GLY A 98 8.27 0.54 4.42
N VAL A 99 8.01 -0.10 5.55
CA VAL A 99 7.18 0.43 6.63
C VAL A 99 8.11 0.83 7.77
N THR A 100 8.19 2.12 8.04
CA THR A 100 9.09 2.69 9.05
C THR A 100 8.34 2.89 10.36
N PHE A 101 8.80 2.24 11.41
CA PHE A 101 8.28 2.38 12.77
C PHE A 101 9.08 3.43 13.51
N VAL A 102 8.39 4.37 14.14
CA VAL A 102 9.00 5.55 14.77
C VAL A 102 8.49 5.71 16.21
N GLU A 103 9.41 5.86 17.16
CA GLU A 103 9.17 6.22 18.54
C GLU A 103 9.70 7.64 18.78
N ASP A 104 8.85 8.57 19.19
CA ASP A 104 9.19 9.97 19.48
C ASP A 104 10.06 10.64 18.39
N GLY A 105 9.75 10.38 17.12
CA GLY A 105 10.48 10.92 15.98
C GLY A 105 11.78 10.19 15.64
N VAL A 106 12.13 9.13 16.37
CA VAL A 106 13.31 8.28 16.13
C VAL A 106 12.88 6.98 15.43
N THR A 107 13.53 6.64 14.34
CA THR A 107 13.27 5.35 13.66
C THR A 107 13.71 4.19 14.54
N VAL A 108 12.77 3.34 14.92
CA VAL A 108 13.02 2.06 15.61
C VAL A 108 13.49 1.03 14.61
N GLU A 109 12.73 0.85 13.53
CA GLU A 109 13.03 -0.11 12.46
C GLU A 109 12.30 0.27 11.18
N THR A 110 12.87 -0.11 10.02
CA THR A 110 12.16 -0.15 8.74
C THR A 110 12.04 -1.59 8.30
N VAL A 111 10.81 -2.09 8.22
CA VAL A 111 10.51 -3.46 7.79
C VAL A 111 10.18 -3.45 6.30
N GLU A 112 10.96 -4.19 5.51
CA GLU A 112 10.75 -4.33 4.07
C GLU A 112 9.85 -5.53 3.76
N VAL A 113 8.78 -5.28 2.99
CA VAL A 113 7.84 -6.32 2.55
C VAL A 113 7.61 -6.24 1.03
N PRO A 114 7.31 -7.36 0.35
CA PRO A 114 6.88 -7.31 -1.04
C PRO A 114 5.52 -6.61 -1.17
N PHE A 115 5.22 -6.08 -2.35
CA PHE A 115 3.92 -5.46 -2.66
C PHE A 115 2.75 -6.42 -2.36
N GLY A 116 1.80 -5.98 -1.55
CA GLY A 116 0.70 -6.82 -1.08
C GLY A 116 1.09 -7.84 0.00
N GLY A 117 2.35 -7.82 0.45
CA GLY A 117 2.82 -8.63 1.58
C GLY A 117 2.33 -8.11 2.92
N ARG A 118 2.59 -8.88 3.99
CA ARG A 118 2.25 -8.53 5.37
C ARG A 118 3.50 -8.45 6.22
N ILE A 119 3.44 -7.68 7.29
CA ILE A 119 4.52 -7.59 8.27
C ILE A 119 4.52 -8.84 9.13
N ALA A 120 5.57 -9.64 9.01
CA ALA A 120 5.69 -10.89 9.75
C ALA A 120 6.07 -10.69 11.22
N SER A 121 6.79 -9.61 11.52
CA SER A 121 7.22 -9.26 12.88
C SER A 121 7.11 -7.76 13.07
N VAL A 122 6.36 -7.35 14.07
CA VAL A 122 6.22 -5.93 14.46
C VAL A 122 7.34 -5.58 15.42
N PRO A 123 8.07 -4.48 15.21
CA PRO A 123 9.08 -4.04 16.17
C PRO A 123 8.48 -3.82 17.56
N SER A 124 9.22 -4.19 18.59
CA SER A 124 8.83 -3.95 19.98
C SER A 124 9.60 -2.75 20.54
N VAL A 125 8.89 -1.93 21.28
CA VAL A 125 9.47 -0.86 22.10
C VAL A 125 9.39 -1.29 23.56
N ALA A 126 10.39 -0.96 24.36
CA ALA A 126 10.42 -1.34 25.76
C ALA A 126 9.35 -0.58 26.56
N ASP A 127 8.73 -1.26 27.52
CA ASP A 127 7.81 -0.63 28.46
C ASP A 127 8.54 0.42 29.31
N GLU A 128 7.90 1.54 29.58
CA GLU A 128 8.44 2.65 30.34
C GLU A 128 7.48 3.08 31.49
N ASP A 129 7.97 3.17 32.71
CA ASP A 129 7.22 3.65 33.86
C ASP A 129 5.83 2.99 34.07
N GLY A 130 5.73 1.69 33.74
CA GLY A 130 4.47 0.94 33.84
C GLY A 130 3.47 1.24 32.73
N MET A 131 3.93 1.88 31.68
CA MET A 131 3.19 2.04 30.42
C MET A 131 3.71 1.03 29.40
N TYR A 132 2.84 0.60 28.48
CA TYR A 132 3.22 -0.24 27.33
C TYR A 132 3.10 0.55 26.04
N TRP A 133 3.94 0.21 25.07
CA TRP A 133 3.93 0.85 23.74
C TRP A 133 2.86 0.26 22.85
N GLN A 134 2.10 1.10 22.14
CA GLN A 134 1.14 0.72 21.13
C GLN A 134 1.38 1.49 19.83
N TRP A 135 1.45 0.76 18.72
CA TRP A 135 1.51 1.35 17.39
C TRP A 135 0.12 1.84 16.96
N ASN A 136 0.03 3.11 16.51
CA ASN A 136 -1.22 3.75 16.12
C ASN A 136 -1.61 3.38 14.68
N ASP A 137 -2.90 3.21 14.41
CA ASP A 137 -3.47 2.96 13.07
C ASP A 137 -2.74 1.87 12.28
N PHE A 138 -2.31 0.80 12.96
CA PHE A 138 -1.52 -0.26 12.37
C PHE A 138 -2.11 -1.64 12.67
N ASP A 139 -2.42 -2.39 11.61
CA ASP A 139 -2.77 -3.82 11.66
C ASP A 139 -1.67 -4.63 10.94
N PRO A 140 -0.94 -5.52 11.65
CA PRO A 140 0.10 -6.36 11.03
C PRO A 140 -0.47 -7.36 10.00
N ASN A 141 -1.77 -7.65 10.05
CA ASN A 141 -2.43 -8.55 9.11
C ASN A 141 -2.88 -7.85 7.82
N GLU A 142 -2.84 -6.52 7.77
CA GLU A 142 -3.15 -5.75 6.58
C GLU A 142 -2.06 -5.91 5.51
N ALA A 143 -2.49 -6.04 4.24
CA ALA A 143 -1.56 -6.09 3.12
C ALA A 143 -0.96 -4.69 2.85
N VAL A 144 0.35 -4.64 2.66
CA VAL A 144 1.10 -3.39 2.45
C VAL A 144 1.28 -3.12 0.97
N TYR A 145 0.74 -2.01 0.49
CA TYR A 145 0.81 -1.59 -0.93
C TYR A 145 1.62 -0.31 -1.16
N TYR A 146 1.95 0.43 -0.11
CA TYR A 146 2.71 1.68 -0.18
C TYR A 146 3.58 1.86 1.06
N SER A 147 4.66 2.63 0.89
CA SER A 147 5.53 2.96 2.01
C SER A 147 4.84 3.93 2.95
N ARG A 148 4.94 3.67 4.25
CA ARG A 148 4.33 4.53 5.28
C ARG A 148 5.19 4.57 6.54
N THR A 149 4.99 5.60 7.33
CA THR A 149 5.51 5.69 8.68
C THR A 149 4.39 5.31 9.66
N VAL A 150 4.71 4.49 10.64
CA VAL A 150 3.85 4.11 11.75
C VAL A 150 4.44 4.71 13.01
N GLU A 151 3.68 5.56 13.67
CA GLU A 151 4.00 6.12 14.97
C GLU A 151 3.24 5.39 16.06
N GLY A 152 3.69 5.45 17.28
CA GLY A 152 3.01 4.86 18.42
C GLY A 152 3.00 5.80 19.61
N GLU A 153 2.43 5.31 20.70
CA GLU A 153 2.38 6.04 21.96
C GLU A 153 2.42 5.09 23.16
N TYR A 154 2.87 5.60 24.30
CA TYR A 154 2.82 4.89 25.56
C TYR A 154 1.42 4.96 26.17
N ILE A 155 0.83 3.79 26.42
CA ILE A 155 -0.50 3.65 27.01
C ILE A 155 -0.36 3.14 28.44
N ARG A 156 -1.02 3.82 29.40
CA ARG A 156 -1.15 3.32 30.76
C ARG A 156 -2.26 2.27 30.83
N PRO A 157 -1.96 1.06 31.35
CA PRO A 157 -3.02 0.13 31.66
C PRO A 157 -3.91 0.75 32.75
N VAL A 158 -5.19 0.92 32.47
CA VAL A 158 -6.14 1.32 33.49
C VAL A 158 -6.40 0.13 34.41
N THR A 159 -6.45 0.42 35.69
CA THR A 159 -6.67 -0.50 36.80
C THR A 159 -7.69 -1.58 36.47
N THR A 160 -7.35 -2.83 36.74
CA THR A 160 -8.21 -3.99 36.58
C THR A 160 -9.55 -3.78 37.29
N ILE A 161 -10.65 -3.70 36.56
CA ILE A 161 -11.98 -3.75 37.17
C ILE A 161 -12.30 -5.25 37.36
N SER A 162 -12.25 -5.71 38.60
CA SER A 162 -12.69 -7.06 38.95
C SER A 162 -14.23 -7.08 38.88
N THR A 163 -14.77 -7.77 37.88
CA THR A 163 -16.22 -7.96 37.72
C THR A 163 -16.76 -9.10 38.56
N GLY A 164 -15.91 -9.72 39.38
CA GLY A 164 -16.31 -10.87 40.22
C GLY A 164 -16.44 -12.20 39.47
N GLU A 165 -16.15 -12.23 38.18
CA GLU A 165 -15.99 -13.42 37.36
C GLU A 165 -14.50 -13.60 37.02
N ASP A 166 -14.06 -14.81 36.75
CA ASP A 166 -12.65 -15.22 36.77
C ASP A 166 -11.73 -14.61 35.69
N GLU A 167 -12.18 -13.62 34.90
CA GLU A 167 -11.34 -12.93 33.93
C GLU A 167 -11.32 -11.41 34.13
N PRO A 168 -10.14 -10.79 34.32
CA PRO A 168 -10.01 -9.34 34.43
C PRO A 168 -10.26 -8.65 33.07
N LEU A 169 -11.13 -7.65 33.05
CA LEU A 169 -11.30 -6.73 31.92
C LEU A 169 -10.25 -5.62 32.01
N PHE A 170 -9.44 -5.47 30.97
CA PHE A 170 -8.49 -4.37 30.83
C PHE A 170 -9.15 -3.27 29.98
N LEU A 171 -9.31 -2.08 30.52
CA LEU A 171 -9.76 -0.89 29.80
C LEU A 171 -8.57 0.08 29.68
N ALA A 172 -8.30 0.57 28.49
CA ALA A 172 -7.34 1.65 28.29
C ALA A 172 -7.94 3.00 28.70
N GLU A 173 -7.15 3.85 29.35
CA GLU A 173 -7.56 5.20 29.74
C GLU A 173 -7.78 6.04 28.46
N GLY A 174 -9.02 6.53 28.25
CA GLY A 174 -9.36 7.38 27.10
C GLY A 174 -10.55 6.92 26.25
N THR A 175 -11.19 5.82 26.61
CA THR A 175 -12.42 5.32 25.95
C THR A 175 -13.69 5.75 26.70
N PHE A 176 -13.93 7.07 26.77
CA PHE A 176 -15.21 7.62 27.24
C PHE A 176 -15.69 8.70 26.26
#